data_6ce1887520d6bb21427be1fabbb3687b
#
_entry.id   6ce1887520d6bb21427be1fabbb3687b
#
_cell.length_a   1.000
_cell.length_b   1.000
_cell.length_c   1.000
_cell.angle_alpha   90.00
_cell.angle_beta   90.00
_cell.angle_gamma   90.00
#
_symmetry.space_group_name_H-M   'P 1'
#
loop_
_entity.id
_entity.type
_entity.pdbx_description
1 polymer ?
#
loop_
_entity_poly.entity_id
_entity_poly.type
_entity_poly.pdbx_seq_one_letter_code
_entity_poly.pdbx_strand_id
1 'polypeptide(L)'
;MIQQKKSFPIGLTIVIILCAIGAVLTAYRFIAGLGAVSNLSDGRPWGLWKAFNVYAGIAMAAGGFTLAATVYIFNLKKFHIVIRPAILVALLGYLIAMLSLVVEIGLPPYFWRIFFNYNIHSPLFEVIWAILLYTIVLALEFSPAIFERLGWKSPLKAVRAIQIPAVIAGIMISTGHQSSLG
;
A
#
# COMPACT_ATOMS: atom_id res chain seq x y z
N MET A 1 7.22 -46.37 -12.05
CA MET A 1 7.31 -44.95 -11.74
C MET A 1 5.87 -44.43 -11.54
N ILE A 2 5.43 -44.29 -10.29
CA ILE A 2 4.09 -43.73 -9.99
C ILE A 2 4.22 -42.24 -10.05
N GLN A 3 3.64 -41.58 -11.09
CA GLN A 3 3.51 -40.14 -11.14
C GLN A 3 2.57 -39.71 -9.99
N GLN A 4 3.13 -39.16 -8.93
CA GLN A 4 2.34 -38.46 -7.92
C GLN A 4 1.67 -37.26 -8.59
N LYS A 5 0.37 -37.38 -8.82
CA LYS A 5 -0.50 -36.29 -9.25
C LYS A 5 -0.42 -35.21 -8.15
N LYS A 6 0.34 -34.14 -8.36
CA LYS A 6 0.39 -32.98 -7.45
C LYS A 6 -1.02 -32.37 -7.42
N SER A 7 -1.86 -32.81 -6.48
CA SER A 7 -3.10 -32.10 -6.20
C SER A 7 -2.75 -30.76 -5.56
N PHE A 8 -3.29 -29.68 -6.12
CA PHE A 8 -3.17 -28.36 -5.51
C PHE A 8 -3.76 -28.42 -4.09
N PRO A 9 -3.09 -27.84 -3.08
CA PRO A 9 -3.66 -27.77 -1.74
C PRO A 9 -4.99 -26.99 -1.80
N ILE A 10 -6.01 -27.50 -1.13
CA ILE A 10 -7.38 -26.92 -1.13
C ILE A 10 -7.35 -25.42 -0.88
N GLY A 11 -6.52 -24.94 0.05
CA GLY A 11 -6.35 -23.52 0.34
C GLY A 11 -5.91 -22.70 -0.87
N LEU A 12 -4.95 -23.20 -1.67
CA LEU A 12 -4.50 -22.53 -2.88
C LEU A 12 -5.60 -22.47 -3.94
N THR A 13 -6.37 -23.54 -4.09
CA THR A 13 -7.51 -23.59 -5.01
C THR A 13 -8.56 -22.53 -4.64
N ILE A 14 -8.89 -22.40 -3.35
CA ILE A 14 -9.83 -21.37 -2.86
C ILE A 14 -9.30 -19.97 -3.18
N VAL A 15 -8.04 -19.69 -2.91
CA VAL A 15 -7.42 -18.39 -3.20
C VAL A 15 -7.48 -18.07 -4.69
N ILE A 16 -7.16 -19.03 -5.56
CA ILE A 16 -7.23 -18.84 -7.01
C ILE A 16 -8.65 -18.52 -7.47
N ILE A 17 -9.65 -19.24 -6.95
CA ILE A 17 -11.06 -19.00 -7.28
C ILE A 17 -11.48 -17.60 -6.84
N LEU A 18 -11.14 -17.18 -5.62
CA LEU A 18 -11.45 -15.83 -5.11
C LEU A 18 -10.78 -14.74 -5.95
N CYS A 19 -9.51 -14.94 -6.32
CA CYS A 19 -8.80 -14.01 -7.20
C CYS A 19 -9.45 -13.92 -8.60
N ALA A 20 -9.88 -15.06 -9.16
CA ALA A 20 -10.55 -15.08 -10.46
C ALA A 20 -11.91 -14.34 -10.40
N ILE A 21 -12.71 -14.58 -9.37
CA ILE A 21 -13.97 -13.85 -9.15
C ILE A 21 -13.70 -12.36 -9.00
N GLY A 22 -12.73 -11.97 -8.18
CA GLY A 22 -12.33 -10.56 -8.01
C GLY A 22 -11.89 -9.90 -9.31
N ALA A 23 -11.11 -10.59 -10.14
CA ALA A 23 -10.68 -10.09 -11.44
C ALA A 23 -11.87 -9.87 -12.41
N VAL A 24 -12.81 -10.81 -12.45
CA VAL A 24 -14.03 -10.69 -13.27
C VAL A 24 -14.90 -9.51 -12.80
N LEU A 25 -15.12 -9.38 -11.49
CA LEU A 25 -15.88 -8.27 -10.93
C LEU A 25 -15.21 -6.92 -11.19
N THR A 26 -13.88 -6.87 -11.08
CA THR A 26 -13.09 -5.67 -11.41
C THR A 26 -13.21 -5.30 -12.88
N ALA A 27 -13.11 -6.25 -13.79
CA ALA A 27 -13.31 -6.01 -15.23
C ALA A 27 -14.73 -5.52 -15.50
N TYR A 28 -15.74 -6.15 -14.93
CA TYR A 28 -17.14 -5.75 -15.05
C TYR A 28 -17.38 -4.33 -14.52
N ARG A 29 -16.76 -4.00 -13.38
CA ARG A 29 -16.82 -2.65 -12.78
C ARG A 29 -16.31 -1.57 -13.74
N PHE A 30 -15.22 -1.82 -14.48
CA PHE A 30 -14.68 -0.83 -15.43
C PHE A 30 -15.56 -0.66 -16.68
N ILE A 31 -16.36 -1.66 -17.01
CA ILE A 31 -17.29 -1.60 -18.16
C ILE A 31 -18.63 -0.99 -17.74
N ALA A 32 -19.23 -1.48 -16.66
CA ALA A 32 -20.59 -1.15 -16.24
C ALA A 32 -20.67 0.00 -15.21
N GLY A 33 -19.52 0.46 -14.69
CA GLY A 33 -19.42 1.49 -13.68
C GLY A 33 -19.45 0.96 -12.24
N LEU A 34 -19.07 1.85 -11.29
CA LEU A 34 -18.92 1.47 -9.89
C LEU A 34 -20.24 1.06 -9.23
N GLY A 35 -21.34 1.74 -9.56
CA GLY A 35 -22.67 1.44 -9.01
C GLY A 35 -23.23 0.07 -9.39
N ALA A 36 -22.74 -0.53 -10.48
CA ALA A 36 -23.20 -1.85 -10.93
C ALA A 36 -22.67 -3.01 -10.06
N VAL A 37 -21.53 -2.83 -9.40
CA VAL A 37 -20.88 -3.85 -8.57
C VAL A 37 -20.87 -3.50 -7.09
N SER A 38 -21.26 -2.28 -6.74
CA SER A 38 -21.34 -1.79 -5.37
C SER A 38 -22.57 -0.91 -5.18
N ASN A 39 -23.01 -0.75 -3.94
CA ASN A 39 -24.11 0.17 -3.63
C ASN A 39 -23.58 1.59 -3.33
N LEU A 40 -22.43 1.96 -3.91
CA LEU A 40 -21.85 3.29 -3.76
C LEU A 40 -22.49 4.27 -4.73
N SER A 41 -22.75 5.48 -4.26
CA SER A 41 -23.28 6.61 -5.03
C SER A 41 -22.72 7.91 -4.48
N ASP A 42 -22.95 9.04 -5.15
CA ASP A 42 -22.55 10.36 -4.67
C ASP A 42 -23.12 10.68 -3.28
N GLY A 43 -24.34 10.20 -2.97
CA GLY A 43 -24.96 10.33 -1.65
C GLY A 43 -24.49 9.28 -0.63
N ARG A 44 -23.76 8.24 -1.05
CA ARG A 44 -23.22 7.16 -0.21
C ARG A 44 -21.81 6.79 -0.67
N PRO A 45 -20.82 7.69 -0.47
CA PRO A 45 -19.47 7.50 -0.98
C PRO A 45 -18.65 6.48 -0.17
N TRP A 46 -19.10 6.09 1.02
CA TRP A 46 -18.44 5.14 1.91
C TRP A 46 -19.21 3.83 1.97
N GLY A 47 -18.49 2.73 1.80
CA GLY A 47 -18.99 1.37 1.96
C GLY A 47 -18.05 0.55 2.84
N LEU A 48 -18.52 -0.64 3.26
CA LEU A 48 -17.73 -1.56 4.08
C LEU A 48 -16.40 -1.92 3.43
N TRP A 49 -16.38 -2.06 2.11
CA TRP A 49 -15.19 -2.35 1.33
C TRP A 49 -14.13 -1.24 1.45
N LYS A 50 -14.54 0.01 1.30
CA LYS A 50 -13.66 1.17 1.40
C LYS A 50 -13.10 1.31 2.82
N ALA A 51 -13.95 1.12 3.83
CA ALA A 51 -13.53 1.09 5.22
C ALA A 51 -12.49 -0.02 5.47
N PHE A 52 -12.71 -1.23 4.95
CA PHE A 52 -11.78 -2.34 5.08
C PHE A 52 -10.42 -2.04 4.43
N ASN A 53 -10.41 -1.51 3.21
CA ASN A 53 -9.18 -1.16 2.50
C ASN A 53 -8.36 -0.09 3.22
N VAL A 54 -9.02 0.98 3.65
CA VAL A 54 -8.38 2.09 4.37
C VAL A 54 -7.87 1.61 5.73
N TYR A 55 -8.72 0.95 6.52
CA TYR A 55 -8.32 0.53 7.87
C TYR A 55 -7.34 -0.66 7.85
N ALA A 56 -7.57 -1.68 7.04
CA ALA A 56 -6.67 -2.82 6.99
C ALA A 56 -5.35 -2.50 6.27
N GLY A 57 -5.40 -1.91 5.07
CA GLY A 57 -4.22 -1.61 4.27
C GLY A 57 -3.34 -0.55 4.91
N ILE A 58 -3.93 0.58 5.30
CA ILE A 58 -3.19 1.70 5.90
C ILE A 58 -2.73 1.37 7.32
N ALA A 59 -3.55 0.70 8.14
CA ALA A 59 -3.16 0.34 9.50
C ALA A 59 -2.01 -0.67 9.53
N MET A 60 -2.01 -1.67 8.65
CA MET A 60 -0.88 -2.61 8.50
C MET A 60 0.39 -1.88 8.09
N ALA A 61 0.27 -0.95 7.16
CA ALA A 61 1.39 -0.15 6.69
C ALA A 61 1.93 0.77 7.78
N ALA A 62 1.05 1.48 8.50
CA ALA A 62 1.42 2.35 9.61
C ALA A 62 2.09 1.57 10.74
N GLY A 63 1.61 0.36 11.07
CA GLY A 63 2.24 -0.52 12.07
C GLY A 63 3.67 -0.92 11.71
N GLY A 64 3.90 -1.34 10.46
CA GLY A 64 5.24 -1.68 9.97
C GLY A 64 6.20 -0.48 9.99
N PHE A 65 5.71 0.68 9.58
CA PHE A 65 6.47 1.93 9.59
C PHE A 65 6.83 2.38 11.00
N THR A 66 5.87 2.38 11.92
CA THR A 66 6.09 2.73 13.33
C THR A 66 7.09 1.80 13.99
N LEU A 67 7.01 0.49 13.71
CA LEU A 67 7.98 -0.48 14.20
C LEU A 67 9.39 -0.17 13.71
N ALA A 68 9.55 0.07 12.40
CA ALA A 68 10.84 0.40 11.82
C ALA A 68 11.41 1.69 12.42
N ALA A 69 10.59 2.74 12.50
CA ALA A 69 10.97 4.01 13.11
C ALA A 69 11.42 3.85 14.57
N THR A 70 10.66 3.11 15.38
CA THR A 70 11.01 2.83 16.78
C THR A 70 12.35 2.14 16.90
N VAL A 71 12.60 1.11 16.08
CA VAL A 71 13.86 0.36 16.12
C VAL A 71 15.05 1.22 15.69
N TYR A 72 14.88 2.09 14.67
CA TYR A 72 15.96 2.99 14.22
C TYR A 72 16.22 4.13 15.19
N ILE A 73 15.19 4.79 15.70
CA ILE A 73 15.33 5.95 16.58
C ILE A 73 15.93 5.53 17.93
N PHE A 74 15.44 4.45 18.53
CA PHE A 74 15.94 3.94 19.80
C PHE A 74 17.12 2.98 19.66
N ASN A 75 17.65 2.76 18.46
CA ASN A 75 18.78 1.88 18.14
C ASN A 75 18.66 0.47 18.76
N LEU A 76 17.48 -0.13 18.65
CA LEU A 76 17.15 -1.43 19.24
C LEU A 76 17.73 -2.58 18.40
N LYS A 77 19.03 -2.84 18.53
CA LYS A 77 19.77 -3.82 17.71
C LYS A 77 19.13 -5.21 17.67
N LYS A 78 18.53 -5.65 18.77
CA LYS A 78 17.86 -6.95 18.90
C LYS A 78 16.69 -7.11 17.90
N PHE A 79 16.02 -6.02 17.55
CA PHE A 79 14.82 -6.02 16.69
C PHE A 79 15.13 -5.71 15.22
N HIS A 80 16.39 -5.48 14.84
CA HIS A 80 16.76 -5.25 13.44
C HIS A 80 16.35 -6.39 12.51
N ILE A 81 16.24 -7.62 13.00
CA ILE A 81 15.85 -8.77 12.19
C ILE A 81 14.41 -8.68 11.69
N VAL A 82 13.52 -8.02 12.45
CA VAL A 82 12.09 -7.90 12.10
C VAL A 82 11.79 -6.66 11.25
N ILE A 83 12.74 -5.73 11.09
CA ILE A 83 12.53 -4.50 10.31
C ILE A 83 12.22 -4.82 8.85
N ARG A 84 13.05 -5.65 8.20
CA ARG A 84 12.89 -5.97 6.76
C ARG A 84 11.52 -6.59 6.44
N PRO A 85 11.05 -7.64 7.15
CA PRO A 85 9.70 -8.15 6.93
C PRO A 85 8.61 -7.13 7.29
N ALA A 86 8.79 -6.30 8.31
CA ALA A 86 7.82 -5.27 8.68
C ALA A 86 7.67 -4.20 7.59
N ILE A 87 8.79 -3.70 7.04
CA ILE A 87 8.79 -2.74 5.92
C ILE A 87 8.18 -3.37 4.67
N LEU A 88 8.46 -4.65 4.38
CA LEU A 88 7.86 -5.34 3.25
C LEU A 88 6.33 -5.43 3.39
N VAL A 89 5.84 -5.82 4.58
CA VAL A 89 4.39 -5.88 4.85
C VAL A 89 3.75 -4.50 4.72
N ALA A 90 4.41 -3.45 5.24
CA ALA A 90 3.96 -2.08 5.11
C ALA A 90 3.89 -1.63 3.63
N LEU A 91 4.92 -1.90 2.85
CA LEU A 91 4.97 -1.58 1.41
C LEU A 91 3.85 -2.30 0.64
N LEU A 92 3.68 -3.60 0.87
CA LEU A 92 2.60 -4.37 0.24
C LEU A 92 1.23 -3.87 0.66
N GLY A 93 1.04 -3.48 1.93
CA GLY A 93 -0.20 -2.88 2.42
C GLY A 93 -0.57 -1.59 1.66
N TYR A 94 0.38 -0.67 1.47
CA TYR A 94 0.14 0.55 0.69
C TYR A 94 -0.07 0.28 -0.80
N LEU A 95 0.65 -0.67 -1.40
CA LEU A 95 0.44 -1.03 -2.79
C LEU A 95 -0.95 -1.62 -3.03
N ILE A 96 -1.42 -2.48 -2.12
CA ILE A 96 -2.78 -3.04 -2.18
C ILE A 96 -3.82 -1.93 -1.98
N ALA A 97 -3.63 -1.04 -1.01
CA ALA A 97 -4.52 0.10 -0.80
C ALA A 97 -4.59 1.02 -2.04
N MET A 98 -3.45 1.31 -2.68
CA MET A 98 -3.41 2.09 -3.93
C MET A 98 -4.16 1.41 -5.07
N LEU A 99 -3.92 0.12 -5.29
CA LEU A 99 -4.63 -0.65 -6.33
C LEU A 99 -6.13 -0.67 -6.07
N SER A 100 -6.53 -0.82 -4.80
CA SER A 100 -7.92 -0.78 -4.40
C SER A 100 -8.57 0.58 -4.67
N LEU A 101 -7.87 1.69 -4.36
CA LEU A 101 -8.35 3.04 -4.67
C LEU A 101 -8.55 3.24 -6.18
N VAL A 102 -7.67 2.71 -7.03
CA VAL A 102 -7.86 2.78 -8.49
C VAL A 102 -9.14 2.06 -8.94
N VAL A 103 -9.47 0.93 -8.31
CA VAL A 103 -10.72 0.20 -8.59
C VAL A 103 -11.94 0.98 -8.07
N GLU A 104 -11.81 1.76 -7.01
CA GLU A 104 -12.91 2.50 -6.36
C GLU A 104 -13.15 3.89 -6.95
N ILE A 105 -12.25 4.45 -7.75
CA ILE A 105 -12.42 5.77 -8.37
C ILE A 105 -13.65 5.76 -9.29
N GLY A 106 -14.62 6.63 -9.04
CA GLY A 106 -15.87 6.69 -9.81
C GLY A 106 -15.66 6.92 -11.31
N LEU A 107 -14.69 7.75 -11.67
CA LEU A 107 -14.34 8.13 -13.05
C LEU A 107 -12.87 7.77 -13.36
N PRO A 108 -12.53 6.50 -13.60
CA PRO A 108 -11.16 6.05 -13.82
C PRO A 108 -10.38 6.80 -14.92
N PRO A 109 -10.98 7.19 -16.05
CA PRO A 109 -10.26 7.93 -17.10
C PRO A 109 -9.73 9.28 -16.66
N TYR A 110 -10.23 9.81 -15.56
CA TYR A 110 -9.88 11.13 -15.05
C TYR A 110 -8.98 11.10 -13.80
N PHE A 111 -8.49 9.92 -13.38
CA PHE A 111 -7.67 9.79 -12.16
C PHE A 111 -6.41 10.67 -12.19
N TRP A 112 -5.82 10.91 -13.35
CA TRP A 112 -4.65 11.75 -13.55
C TRP A 112 -4.88 13.21 -13.14
N ARG A 113 -6.13 13.70 -13.12
CA ARG A 113 -6.47 15.07 -12.70
C ARG A 113 -6.06 15.36 -11.26
N ILE A 114 -5.95 14.34 -10.41
CA ILE A 114 -5.50 14.49 -9.02
C ILE A 114 -4.07 15.04 -8.94
N PHE A 115 -3.24 14.75 -9.95
CA PHE A 115 -1.86 15.23 -9.98
C PHE A 115 -1.72 16.68 -10.47
N PHE A 116 -2.71 17.22 -11.17
CA PHE A 116 -2.66 18.55 -11.76
C PHE A 116 -3.65 19.54 -11.14
N ASN A 117 -4.74 19.06 -10.57
CA ASN A 117 -5.76 19.90 -9.94
C ASN A 117 -5.58 19.85 -8.42
N TYR A 118 -4.74 20.76 -7.92
CA TYR A 118 -4.47 20.85 -6.48
C TYR A 118 -5.70 21.39 -5.74
N ASN A 119 -6.30 20.54 -4.88
CA ASN A 119 -7.35 20.94 -3.97
C ASN A 119 -6.98 20.47 -2.55
N ILE A 120 -6.27 21.33 -1.83
CA ILE A 120 -5.80 21.07 -0.46
C ILE A 120 -6.95 20.94 0.56
N HIS A 121 -8.16 21.37 0.21
CA HIS A 121 -9.33 21.21 1.07
C HIS A 121 -10.10 19.91 0.82
N SER A 122 -9.63 19.09 -0.11
CA SER A 122 -10.26 17.78 -0.38
C SER A 122 -9.57 16.67 0.43
N PRO A 123 -10.26 16.02 1.36
CA PRO A 123 -9.71 14.89 2.10
C PRO A 123 -9.21 13.76 1.18
N LEU A 124 -9.90 13.53 0.07
CA LEU A 124 -9.48 12.50 -0.90
C LEU A 124 -8.16 12.85 -1.58
N PHE A 125 -7.95 14.12 -1.92
CA PHE A 125 -6.69 14.60 -2.48
C PHE A 125 -5.53 14.37 -1.51
N GLU A 126 -5.72 14.72 -0.25
CA GLU A 126 -4.72 14.56 0.80
C GLU A 126 -4.38 13.07 1.04
N VAL A 127 -5.40 12.21 1.13
CA VAL A 127 -5.20 10.76 1.32
C VAL A 127 -4.39 10.15 0.17
N ILE A 128 -4.69 10.49 -1.07
CA ILE A 128 -3.98 9.93 -2.24
C ILE A 128 -2.51 10.37 -2.25
N TRP A 129 -2.24 11.64 -2.01
CA TRP A 129 -0.86 12.15 -1.95
C TRP A 129 -0.09 11.56 -0.77
N ALA A 130 -0.73 11.43 0.40
CA ALA A 130 -0.11 10.78 1.56
C ALA A 130 0.27 9.32 1.26
N ILE A 131 -0.63 8.52 0.69
CA ILE A 131 -0.36 7.13 0.31
C ILE A 131 0.78 7.05 -0.70
N LEU A 132 0.80 7.92 -1.70
CA LEU A 132 1.87 7.97 -2.70
C LEU A 132 3.23 8.25 -2.05
N LEU A 133 3.32 9.28 -1.22
CA LEU A 133 4.55 9.66 -0.52
C LEU A 133 5.03 8.55 0.42
N TYR A 134 4.14 7.93 1.17
CA TYR A 134 4.48 6.79 2.02
C TYR A 134 5.01 5.61 1.21
N THR A 135 4.36 5.30 0.09
CA THR A 135 4.82 4.22 -0.78
C THR A 135 6.24 4.46 -1.29
N ILE A 136 6.56 5.71 -1.66
CA ILE A 136 7.91 6.08 -2.07
C ILE A 136 8.92 5.90 -0.92
N VAL A 137 8.59 6.38 0.28
CA VAL A 137 9.45 6.23 1.47
C VAL A 137 9.69 4.75 1.77
N LEU A 138 8.65 3.94 1.81
CA LEU A 138 8.78 2.50 2.07
C LEU A 138 9.52 1.75 0.97
N ALA A 139 9.35 2.15 -0.29
CA ALA A 139 10.13 1.59 -1.40
C ALA A 139 11.62 1.93 -1.26
N LEU A 140 11.96 3.15 -0.85
CA LEU A 140 13.33 3.54 -0.53
C LEU A 140 13.88 2.75 0.65
N GLU A 141 13.11 2.56 1.71
CA GLU A 141 13.51 1.77 2.88
C GLU A 141 13.71 0.28 2.57
N PHE A 142 12.90 -0.29 1.68
CA PHE A 142 13.02 -1.69 1.29
C PHE A 142 14.11 -1.92 0.23
N SER A 143 14.45 -0.91 -0.56
CA SER A 143 15.39 -1.02 -1.69
C SER A 143 16.79 -1.55 -1.32
N PRO A 144 17.37 -1.31 -0.12
CA PRO A 144 18.63 -1.93 0.29
C PRO A 144 18.60 -3.46 0.25
N ALA A 145 17.48 -4.08 0.62
CA ALA A 145 17.33 -5.53 0.58
C ALA A 145 17.39 -6.07 -0.86
N ILE A 146 16.83 -5.31 -1.81
CA ILE A 146 16.90 -5.64 -3.25
C ILE A 146 18.32 -5.44 -3.78
N PHE A 147 18.95 -4.29 -3.50
CA PHE A 147 20.30 -3.96 -4.00
C PHE A 147 21.37 -4.88 -3.42
N GLU A 148 21.24 -5.30 -2.16
CA GLU A 148 22.10 -6.32 -1.56
C GLU A 148 22.03 -7.64 -2.32
N ARG A 149 20.79 -8.08 -2.64
CA ARG A 149 20.56 -9.33 -3.37
C ARG A 149 21.08 -9.27 -4.81
N LEU A 150 20.99 -8.11 -5.46
CA LEU A 150 21.50 -7.88 -6.82
C LEU A 150 22.99 -7.55 -6.88
N GLY A 151 23.65 -7.33 -5.74
CA GLY A 151 25.06 -6.96 -5.67
C GLY A 151 25.36 -5.53 -6.10
N TRP A 152 24.37 -4.65 -6.16
CA TRP A 152 24.51 -3.26 -6.62
C TRP A 152 25.04 -2.35 -5.50
N LYS A 153 26.35 -2.16 -5.45
CA LYS A 153 27.03 -1.43 -4.36
C LYS A 153 26.81 0.07 -4.38
N SER A 154 26.79 0.71 -5.57
CA SER A 154 26.63 2.17 -5.69
C SER A 154 25.27 2.66 -5.25
N PRO A 155 24.12 2.17 -5.79
CA PRO A 155 22.81 2.57 -5.33
C PRO A 155 22.54 2.18 -3.88
N LEU A 156 23.08 1.04 -3.42
CA LEU A 156 22.97 0.62 -2.02
C LEU A 156 23.57 1.66 -1.06
N LYS A 157 24.75 2.20 -1.36
CA LYS A 157 25.41 3.24 -0.54
C LYS A 157 24.57 4.52 -0.51
N ALA A 158 24.05 4.95 -1.65
CA ALA A 158 23.24 6.15 -1.77
C ALA A 158 21.95 6.03 -0.94
N VAL A 159 21.21 4.91 -1.09
CA VAL A 159 19.95 4.70 -0.36
C VAL A 159 20.18 4.60 1.15
N ARG A 160 21.22 3.91 1.60
CA ARG A 160 21.56 3.85 3.03
C ARG A 160 21.84 5.21 3.64
N ALA A 161 22.42 6.14 2.87
CA ALA A 161 22.69 7.49 3.35
C ALA A 161 21.41 8.32 3.60
N ILE A 162 20.34 8.06 2.82
CA ILE A 162 19.07 8.79 2.93
C ILE A 162 17.99 8.04 3.74
N GLN A 163 18.29 6.84 4.23
CA GLN A 163 17.32 5.99 4.94
C GLN A 163 16.75 6.67 6.19
N ILE A 164 17.60 7.20 7.07
CA ILE A 164 17.15 7.89 8.28
C ILE A 164 16.34 9.16 7.96
N PRO A 165 16.82 10.07 7.08
CA PRO A 165 16.00 11.21 6.63
C PRO A 165 14.66 10.79 6.03
N ALA A 166 14.61 9.71 5.27
CA ALA A 166 13.37 9.21 4.67
C ALA A 166 12.36 8.73 5.74
N VAL A 167 12.82 8.01 6.76
CA VAL A 167 11.99 7.59 7.92
C VAL A 167 11.42 8.81 8.65
N ILE A 168 12.27 9.80 8.93
CA ILE A 168 11.83 11.03 9.61
C ILE A 168 10.80 11.76 8.78
N ALA A 169 11.03 11.93 7.47
CA ALA A 169 10.06 12.54 6.56
C ALA A 169 8.73 11.78 6.55
N GLY A 170 8.76 10.45 6.51
CA GLY A 170 7.58 9.62 6.60
C GLY A 170 6.78 9.85 7.90
N ILE A 171 7.45 9.93 9.05
CA ILE A 171 6.79 10.22 10.33
C ILE A 171 6.14 11.61 10.30
N MET A 172 6.84 12.61 9.78
CA MET A 172 6.30 13.97 9.65
C MET A 172 5.06 14.02 8.75
N ILE A 173 5.08 13.33 7.60
CA ILE A 173 3.93 13.21 6.70
C ILE A 173 2.77 12.51 7.43
N SER A 174 3.05 11.43 8.18
CA SER A 174 2.04 10.70 8.96
C SER A 174 1.38 11.59 10.00
N THR A 175 2.17 12.30 10.77
CA THR A 175 1.65 13.19 11.81
C THR A 175 0.83 14.34 11.19
N GLY A 176 1.32 14.93 10.10
CA GLY A 176 0.59 15.97 9.38
C GLY A 176 -0.74 15.49 8.83
N HIS A 177 -0.77 14.33 8.16
CA HIS A 177 -1.98 13.74 7.62
C HIS A 177 -3.00 13.38 8.71
N GLN A 178 -2.55 12.79 9.82
CA GLN A 178 -3.46 12.46 10.93
C GLN A 178 -4.01 13.69 11.63
N SER A 179 -3.24 14.78 11.73
CA SER A 179 -3.69 16.03 12.34
C SER A 179 -4.70 16.80 11.48
N SER A 180 -4.68 16.60 10.16
CA SER A 180 -5.63 17.23 9.25
C SER A 180 -6.99 16.53 9.20
N LEU A 181 -7.04 15.24 9.57
CA LEU A 181 -8.27 14.45 9.64
C LEU A 181 -8.99 14.55 11.00
N GLY A 182 -8.37 15.16 12.01
CA GLY A 182 -8.92 15.42 13.33
C GLY A 182 -9.54 16.78 13.43
#